data_516ecfe62af5badd3ac5591a686d6c7e
#
_entry.id   516ecfe62af5badd3ac5591a686d6c7e
#
_cell.length_a   1.000
_cell.length_b   1.000
_cell.length_c   1.000
_cell.angle_alpha   90.00
_cell.angle_beta   90.00
_cell.angle_gamma   90.00
#
_symmetry.space_group_name_H-M   'P 1'
#
loop_
_entity.id
_entity.type
_entity.pdbx_description
1 polymer ?
#
loop_
_entity_poly.entity_id
_entity_poly.type
_entity_poly.pdbx_seq_one_letter_code
_entity_poly.pdbx_strand_id
1 'polypeptide(L)'
;MKSNETGRFGENEACRYLESRGYGILMRNYRSRYGEIDIVAAKDGAVVFVEVKARRDRAFAEAAQAVGPSKQEKLRKTALCWFAEYGEQPARFDVLEIYTGTARRTAFGEAYRTEIRHIKNAF
;
A
#
# COMPACT_ATOMS: atom_id res chain seq x y z
N MET A 1 6.62 -8.21 11.33
CA MET A 1 7.35 -6.99 10.96
C MET A 1 7.90 -7.14 9.55
N LYS A 2 7.66 -6.18 8.70
CA LYS A 2 8.24 -6.18 7.36
C LYS A 2 9.76 -6.10 7.48
N SER A 3 10.51 -6.91 6.72
CA SER A 3 11.93 -6.67 6.60
C SER A 3 12.10 -5.30 5.92
N ASN A 4 13.09 -4.53 6.33
CA ASN A 4 13.29 -3.18 5.81
C ASN A 4 13.44 -3.14 4.28
N GLU A 5 14.10 -4.14 3.72
CA GLU A 5 14.32 -4.21 2.28
C GLU A 5 13.05 -4.53 1.49
N THR A 6 12.30 -5.56 1.91
CA THR A 6 11.05 -5.95 1.25
C THR A 6 10.00 -4.86 1.38
N GLY A 7 9.86 -4.28 2.57
CA GLY A 7 8.91 -3.20 2.80
C GLY A 7 9.23 -1.97 1.96
N ARG A 8 10.50 -1.59 1.92
CA ARG A 8 10.95 -0.42 1.15
C ARG A 8 10.75 -0.62 -0.35
N PHE A 9 11.08 -1.81 -0.86
CA PHE A 9 10.86 -2.15 -2.26
C PHE A 9 9.37 -2.08 -2.61
N GLY A 10 8.51 -2.68 -1.81
CA GLY A 10 7.07 -2.68 -2.05
C GLY A 10 6.48 -1.27 -2.03
N GLU A 11 6.87 -0.45 -1.06
CA GLU A 11 6.40 0.93 -0.97
C GLU A 11 6.88 1.78 -2.15
N ASN A 12 8.12 1.60 -2.60
CA ASN A 12 8.63 2.32 -3.76
C ASN A 12 7.88 1.94 -5.04
N GLU A 13 7.63 0.66 -5.25
CA GLU A 13 6.84 0.18 -6.38
C GLU A 13 5.40 0.68 -6.31
N ALA A 14 4.81 0.69 -5.12
CA ALA A 14 3.46 1.22 -4.90
C ALA A 14 3.39 2.70 -5.27
N CYS A 15 4.37 3.51 -4.85
CA CYS A 15 4.41 4.92 -5.19
C CYS A 15 4.52 5.15 -6.69
N ARG A 16 5.40 4.42 -7.38
CA ARG A 16 5.54 4.52 -8.83
C ARG A 16 4.24 4.16 -9.55
N TYR A 17 3.60 3.07 -9.11
CA TYR A 17 2.33 2.64 -9.67
C TYR A 17 1.27 3.74 -9.51
N LEU A 18 1.11 4.25 -8.29
CA LEU A 18 0.11 5.29 -7.99
C LEU A 18 0.37 6.55 -8.83
N GLU A 19 1.61 7.01 -8.88
CA GLU A 19 1.96 8.18 -9.66
C GLU A 19 1.69 7.97 -11.15
N SER A 20 1.97 6.77 -11.67
CA SER A 20 1.67 6.45 -13.07
C SER A 20 0.17 6.45 -13.37
N ARG A 21 -0.67 6.30 -12.35
CA ARG A 21 -2.13 6.31 -12.47
C ARG A 21 -2.74 7.67 -12.11
N GLY A 22 -1.91 8.69 -11.94
CA GLY A 22 -2.38 10.05 -11.67
C GLY A 22 -2.61 10.39 -10.21
N TYR A 23 -2.16 9.55 -9.28
CA TYR A 23 -2.23 9.86 -7.86
C TYR A 23 -1.08 10.77 -7.46
N GLY A 24 -1.36 11.76 -6.61
CA GLY A 24 -0.32 12.52 -5.95
C GLY A 24 0.04 11.87 -4.63
N ILE A 25 1.31 11.68 -4.36
CA ILE A 25 1.77 11.12 -3.09
C ILE A 25 1.93 12.28 -2.11
N LEU A 26 1.10 12.30 -1.07
CA LEU A 26 1.14 13.35 -0.05
C LEU A 26 2.20 13.05 1.01
N MET A 27 2.24 11.81 1.48
CA MET A 27 3.25 11.38 2.44
C MET A 27 3.35 9.87 2.50
N ARG A 28 4.42 9.38 3.11
CA ARG A 28 4.68 7.96 3.33
C ARG A 28 4.88 7.71 4.82
N ASN A 29 4.47 6.52 5.26
CA ASN A 29 4.72 6.06 6.63
C ASN A 29 4.18 7.02 7.69
N TYR A 30 2.92 7.41 7.55
CA TYR A 30 2.26 8.24 8.53
C TYR A 30 1.94 7.41 9.77
N ARG A 31 2.46 7.82 10.92
CA ARG A 31 2.33 7.08 12.17
C ARG A 31 1.47 7.80 13.19
N SER A 32 0.68 7.01 13.91
CA SER A 32 -0.07 7.45 15.08
C SER A 32 0.16 6.45 16.21
N ARG A 33 -0.38 6.74 17.38
CA ARG A 33 -0.36 5.77 18.49
C ARG A 33 -1.17 4.51 18.19
N TYR A 34 -2.03 4.54 17.19
CA TYR A 34 -2.89 3.40 16.82
C TYR A 34 -2.28 2.52 15.75
N GLY A 35 -1.35 3.04 14.97
CA GLY A 35 -0.77 2.29 13.87
C GLY A 35 -0.15 3.20 12.82
N GLU A 36 0.06 2.63 11.64
CA GLU A 36 0.73 3.31 10.54
C GLU A 36 -0.06 3.16 9.25
N ILE A 37 -0.09 4.21 8.44
CA ILE A 37 -0.59 4.18 7.07
C ILE A 37 0.62 4.26 6.15
N ASP A 38 0.77 3.29 5.26
CA ASP A 38 1.96 3.18 4.41
C ASP A 38 2.09 4.36 3.45
N ILE A 39 1.01 4.72 2.77
CA ILE A 39 0.99 5.83 1.83
C ILE A 39 -0.30 6.63 2.00
N VAL A 40 -0.18 7.94 2.03
CA VAL A 40 -1.33 8.86 1.92
C VAL A 40 -1.22 9.53 0.55
N ALA A 41 -2.20 9.31 -0.29
CA ALA A 41 -2.24 9.82 -1.65
C ALA A 41 -3.50 10.67 -1.89
N ALA A 42 -3.52 11.36 -2.99
CA ALA A 42 -4.69 12.14 -3.40
C ALA A 42 -5.01 11.88 -4.86
N LYS A 43 -6.30 11.78 -5.16
CA LYS A 43 -6.78 11.66 -6.53
C LYS A 43 -8.23 12.12 -6.63
N ASP A 44 -8.52 12.94 -7.65
CA ASP A 44 -9.88 13.37 -7.97
C ASP A 44 -10.65 13.98 -6.77
N GLY A 45 -9.95 14.78 -5.98
CA GLY A 45 -10.55 15.47 -4.84
C GLY A 45 -10.72 14.62 -3.58
N ALA A 46 -10.18 13.42 -3.55
CA ALA A 46 -10.24 12.53 -2.39
C ALA A 46 -8.85 12.16 -1.90
N VAL A 47 -8.75 11.92 -0.59
CA VAL A 47 -7.56 11.35 0.01
C VAL A 47 -7.69 9.83 -0.03
N VAL A 48 -6.61 9.16 -0.39
CA VAL A 48 -6.56 7.70 -0.48
C VAL A 48 -5.51 7.20 0.50
N PHE A 49 -5.96 6.48 1.52
CA PHE A 49 -5.07 5.84 2.48
C PHE A 49 -4.75 4.46 1.95
N VAL A 50 -3.48 4.17 1.73
CA VAL A 50 -3.05 2.95 1.04
C VAL A 50 -2.26 2.06 1.97
N GLU A 51 -2.71 0.82 2.11
CA GLU A 51 -1.97 -0.25 2.75
C GLU A 51 -1.22 -1.02 1.68
N VAL A 52 0.09 -1.14 1.83
CA VAL A 52 0.94 -1.87 0.88
C VAL A 52 1.25 -3.25 1.44
N LYS A 53 0.98 -4.28 0.65
CA LYS A 53 1.31 -5.66 1.00
C LYS A 53 2.26 -6.23 -0.05
N ALA A 54 3.52 -6.38 0.33
CA ALA A 54 4.51 -7.01 -0.53
C ALA A 54 4.46 -8.52 -0.30
N ARG A 55 4.29 -9.26 -1.38
CA ARG A 55 4.20 -10.72 -1.35
C ARG A 55 5.17 -11.31 -2.35
N ARG A 56 5.73 -12.46 -2.01
CA ARG A 56 6.61 -13.19 -2.92
C ARG A 56 5.82 -14.05 -3.88
N ASP A 57 4.78 -14.70 -3.39
CA ASP A 57 4.01 -15.70 -4.11
C ASP A 57 2.52 -15.41 -3.99
N ARG A 58 1.83 -15.39 -5.14
CA ARG A 58 0.41 -15.12 -5.22
C ARG A 58 -0.45 -16.16 -4.50
N ALA A 59 -0.10 -17.44 -4.63
CA ALA A 59 -0.84 -18.51 -3.97
C ALA A 59 -0.78 -18.38 -2.45
N PHE A 60 0.34 -17.92 -1.92
CA PHE A 60 0.52 -17.67 -0.50
C PHE A 60 -0.31 -16.48 -0.03
N ALA A 61 -0.43 -15.46 -0.89
CA ALA A 61 -1.14 -14.24 -0.58
C ALA A 61 -2.66 -14.44 -0.51
N GLU A 62 -3.22 -15.30 -1.35
CA GLU A 62 -4.66 -15.55 -1.36
C GLU A 62 -5.19 -16.09 -0.05
N ALA A 63 -4.38 -16.82 0.70
CA ALA A 63 -4.76 -17.36 2.00
C ALA A 63 -4.75 -16.33 3.13
N ALA A 64 -4.08 -15.19 2.95
CA ALA A 64 -3.86 -14.20 4.01
C ALA A 64 -4.06 -12.75 3.54
N GLN A 65 -4.80 -12.55 2.48
CA GLN A 65 -4.88 -11.24 1.82
C GLN A 65 -5.78 -10.24 2.53
N ALA A 66 -6.75 -10.71 3.28
CA ALA A 66 -7.72 -9.81 3.89
C ALA A 66 -7.09 -8.97 5.00
N VAL A 67 -7.38 -7.66 4.98
CA VAL A 67 -7.08 -6.80 6.11
C VAL A 67 -8.18 -7.07 7.15
N GLY A 68 -7.78 -7.69 8.27
CA GLY A 68 -8.74 -8.10 9.30
C GLY A 68 -9.40 -6.93 10.04
N PRO A 69 -10.50 -7.20 10.75
CA PRO A 69 -11.25 -6.14 11.44
C PRO A 69 -10.41 -5.32 12.41
N SER A 70 -9.51 -5.96 13.15
CA SER A 70 -8.64 -5.28 14.11
C SER A 70 -7.71 -4.29 13.41
N LYS A 71 -7.10 -4.69 12.30
CA LYS A 71 -6.23 -3.80 11.54
C LYS A 71 -7.01 -2.68 10.86
N GLN A 72 -8.19 -2.97 10.35
CA GLN A 72 -9.07 -1.96 9.77
C GLN A 72 -9.41 -0.88 10.79
N GLU A 73 -9.72 -1.27 12.02
CA GLU A 73 -10.01 -0.32 13.09
C GLU A 73 -8.81 0.58 13.38
N LYS A 74 -7.61 0.00 13.48
CA LYS A 74 -6.38 0.76 13.70
C LYS A 74 -6.12 1.74 12.56
N LEU A 75 -6.33 1.32 11.32
CA LEU A 75 -6.17 2.17 10.15
C LEU A 75 -7.18 3.32 10.16
N ARG A 76 -8.44 3.05 10.52
CA ARG A 76 -9.46 4.10 10.63
C ARG A 76 -9.11 5.11 11.71
N LYS A 77 -8.63 4.66 12.86
CA LYS A 77 -8.19 5.55 13.94
C LYS A 77 -7.00 6.40 13.52
N THR A 78 -6.05 5.79 12.81
CA THR A 78 -4.89 6.53 12.29
C THR A 78 -5.32 7.57 11.25
N ALA A 79 -6.30 7.24 10.41
CA ALA A 79 -6.85 8.19 9.45
C ALA A 79 -7.54 9.37 10.16
N LEU A 80 -8.23 9.12 11.27
CA LEU A 80 -8.83 10.20 12.07
C LEU A 80 -7.74 11.14 12.62
N CYS A 81 -6.61 10.60 13.04
CA CYS A 81 -5.47 11.42 13.46
C CYS A 81 -4.95 12.28 12.31
N TRP A 82 -4.90 11.70 11.10
CA TRP A 82 -4.49 12.45 9.92
C TRP A 82 -5.46 13.60 9.61
N PHE A 83 -6.77 13.34 9.68
CA PHE A 83 -7.79 14.38 9.48
C PHE A 83 -7.69 15.48 10.54
N ALA A 84 -7.36 15.12 11.78
CA ALA A 84 -7.19 16.11 12.84
C ALA A 84 -6.02 17.06 12.55
N GLU A 85 -4.96 16.57 11.91
CA GLU A 85 -3.81 17.37 11.52
C GLU A 85 -4.02 18.15 10.23
N TYR A 86 -4.60 17.53 9.22
CA TYR A 86 -4.62 18.07 7.85
C TYR A 86 -6.01 18.43 7.33
N GLY A 87 -7.04 18.16 8.11
CA GLY A 87 -8.41 18.50 7.76
C GLY A 87 -9.20 17.33 7.22
N GLU A 88 -10.47 17.28 7.61
CA GLU A 88 -11.41 16.25 7.16
C GLU A 88 -11.80 16.50 5.70
N GLN A 89 -11.82 15.43 4.92
CA GLN A 89 -12.13 15.51 3.51
C GLN A 89 -12.56 14.12 3.00
N PRO A 90 -13.18 14.04 1.80
CA PRO A 90 -13.54 12.74 1.24
C PRO A 90 -12.33 11.82 1.18
N ALA A 91 -12.52 10.58 1.57
CA ALA A 91 -11.40 9.63 1.65
C ALA A 91 -11.87 8.20 1.41
N ARG A 92 -10.93 7.36 1.05
CA ARG A 92 -11.15 5.92 0.96
C ARG A 92 -9.88 5.17 1.36
N PHE A 93 -10.05 3.87 1.65
CA PHE A 93 -8.93 2.98 1.99
C PHE A 93 -8.71 2.02 0.83
N ASP A 94 -7.50 2.00 0.31
CA ASP A 94 -7.10 1.08 -0.76
C ASP A 94 -6.03 0.14 -0.25
N VAL A 95 -5.95 -1.04 -0.88
CA VAL A 95 -4.87 -2.00 -0.64
C VAL A 95 -4.13 -2.21 -1.95
N LEU A 96 -2.81 -2.12 -1.90
CA LEU A 96 -1.94 -2.47 -3.01
C LEU A 96 -1.15 -3.71 -2.65
N GLU A 97 -1.38 -4.79 -3.40
CA GLU A 97 -0.60 -6.01 -3.28
C GLU A 97 0.50 -6.00 -4.34
N ILE A 98 1.74 -6.09 -3.89
CA ILE A 98 2.91 -6.09 -4.77
C ILE A 98 3.49 -7.51 -4.74
N TYR A 99 3.42 -8.19 -5.87
CA TYR A 99 3.95 -9.54 -6.01
C TYR A 99 5.30 -9.48 -6.72
N THR A 100 6.36 -9.86 -6.03
CA THR A 100 7.71 -9.81 -6.59
C THR A 100 8.02 -10.98 -7.53
N GLY A 101 7.26 -12.07 -7.40
CA GLY A 101 7.42 -13.22 -8.29
C GLY A 101 8.74 -13.96 -8.15
N THR A 102 8.96 -14.90 -9.05
CA THR A 102 10.22 -15.66 -9.16
C THR A 102 11.15 -14.97 -10.15
N ALA A 103 12.45 -15.06 -9.87
CA ALA A 103 13.46 -14.59 -10.79
C ALA A 103 13.36 -15.32 -12.13
N ARG A 104 13.44 -14.59 -13.23
CA ARG A 104 13.51 -15.14 -14.59
C ARG A 104 14.91 -14.93 -15.14
N ARG A 105 15.46 -15.97 -15.74
CA ARG A 105 16.70 -15.84 -16.48
C ARG A 105 16.40 -15.21 -17.84
N THR A 106 17.08 -14.13 -18.13
CA THR A 106 16.97 -13.43 -19.42
C THR A 106 18.35 -13.39 -20.09
N ALA A 107 18.41 -12.97 -21.35
CA ALA A 107 19.66 -12.77 -22.06
C ALA A 107 20.57 -11.72 -21.40
N PHE A 108 20.01 -10.88 -20.53
CA PHE A 108 20.75 -9.80 -19.85
C PHE A 108 20.92 -10.04 -18.35
N GLY A 109 20.66 -11.27 -17.87
CA GLY A 109 20.76 -11.62 -16.47
C GLY A 109 19.43 -12.05 -15.87
N GLU A 110 19.29 -11.97 -14.54
CA GLU A 110 18.05 -12.29 -13.86
C GLU A 110 17.14 -11.08 -13.78
N ALA A 111 15.87 -11.28 -14.10
CA ALA A 111 14.83 -10.26 -13.95
C ALA A 111 13.70 -10.83 -13.12
N TYR A 112 13.10 -9.98 -12.26
CA TYR A 112 11.94 -10.33 -11.46
C TYR A 112 10.69 -9.74 -12.10
N ARG A 113 9.66 -10.56 -12.21
CA ARG A 113 8.36 -10.07 -12.68
C ARG A 113 7.58 -9.55 -11.48
N THR A 114 7.28 -8.26 -11.50
CA THR A 114 6.46 -7.62 -10.47
C THR A 114 5.03 -7.48 -10.99
N GLU A 115 4.08 -7.96 -10.21
CA GLU A 115 2.67 -7.77 -10.47
C GLU A 115 2.06 -6.93 -9.36
N ILE A 116 1.14 -6.04 -9.71
CA ILE A 116 0.45 -5.18 -8.75
C ILE A 116 -1.04 -5.40 -8.86
N ARG A 117 -1.68 -5.68 -7.72
CA ARG A 117 -3.12 -5.76 -7.62
C ARG A 117 -3.61 -4.61 -6.76
N HIS A 118 -4.45 -3.77 -7.33
CA HIS A 118 -5.00 -2.60 -6.64
C HIS A 118 -6.45 -2.89 -6.23
N ILE A 119 -6.71 -2.93 -4.95
CA ILE A 119 -8.05 -3.12 -4.41
C ILE A 119 -8.52 -1.76 -3.91
N LYS A 120 -9.35 -1.11 -4.70
CA LYS A 120 -9.90 0.20 -4.36
C LYS A 120 -11.05 0.04 -3.39
N ASN A 121 -11.11 0.99 -2.45
CA ASN A 121 -12.20 1.02 -1.47
C ASN A 121 -12.33 -0.33 -0.76
N ALA A 122 -11.22 -0.82 -0.22
CA ALA A 122 -11.09 -2.18 0.27
C ALA A 122 -11.88 -2.45 1.56
N PHE A 123 -12.16 -1.38 2.33
CA PHE A 123 -12.94 -1.50 3.56
C PHE A 123 -13.53 -0.17 4.03
#